data_c093ed65c903c936b1c662b7ee40c507
#
_entry.id   c093ed65c903c936b1c662b7ee40c507
#
_cell.length_a   1.000
_cell.length_b   1.000
_cell.length_c   1.000
_cell.angle_alpha   90.00
_cell.angle_beta   90.00
_cell.angle_gamma   90.00
#
_symmetry.space_group_name_H-M   'P 1'
#
loop_
_entity.id
_entity.type
_entity.pdbx_description
1 polymer ?
#
loop_
_entity_poly.entity_id
_entity_poly.type
_entity_poly.pdbx_seq_one_letter_code
_entity_poly.pdbx_strand_id
1 'polypeptide(L)'
;VMENLPEDLQAGSRALEVGPGNGTLLLGLSERYGQVLGMDSSSTMLAATADAIAHQPAAKHIKLMQGDFFSLPNQPQFDALVAAMVLHHMPSPEAFFQKAAKVTAPGGDLVIAELCAHTQDWVTTTVGDLWLGFEPAVLSQWAERHGFKIHDQQHLAQRNGFQVQVLSFKRNA
;
A
#
# COMPACT_ATOMS: atom_id res chain seq x y z
N VAL A 1 4.52 -6.91 -5.77
CA VAL A 1 3.26 -6.60 -5.05
C VAL A 1 2.12 -7.47 -5.57
N MET A 2 1.84 -7.43 -6.86
CA MET A 2 0.69 -8.17 -7.43
C MET A 2 0.80 -9.69 -7.28
N GLU A 3 1.99 -10.26 -7.32
CA GLU A 3 2.25 -11.71 -7.12
C GLU A 3 1.81 -12.21 -5.74
N ASN A 4 1.70 -11.33 -4.77
CA ASN A 4 1.34 -11.62 -3.38
C ASN A 4 -0.16 -11.51 -3.09
N LEU A 5 -0.99 -11.30 -4.12
CA LEU A 5 -2.44 -11.17 -4.03
C LEU A 5 -3.13 -12.28 -4.83
N PRO A 6 -4.36 -12.66 -4.49
CA PRO A 6 -5.14 -13.64 -5.26
C PRO A 6 -5.20 -13.28 -6.76
N GLU A 7 -5.09 -14.28 -7.63
CA GLU A 7 -5.05 -14.06 -9.09
C GLU A 7 -6.45 -13.89 -9.71
N ASP A 8 -7.46 -14.52 -9.12
CA ASP A 8 -8.81 -14.54 -9.66
C ASP A 8 -9.63 -13.33 -9.21
N LEU A 9 -10.42 -12.77 -10.14
CA LEU A 9 -11.39 -11.74 -9.85
C LEU A 9 -12.46 -12.25 -8.88
N GLN A 10 -12.51 -11.66 -7.71
CA GLN A 10 -13.52 -11.92 -6.69
C GLN A 10 -14.63 -10.88 -6.79
N ALA A 11 -15.76 -11.26 -7.41
CA ALA A 11 -16.92 -10.38 -7.52
C ALA A 11 -17.39 -9.90 -6.13
N GLY A 12 -17.54 -8.59 -5.98
CA GLY A 12 -17.93 -7.98 -4.70
C GLY A 12 -16.78 -7.69 -3.73
N SER A 13 -15.56 -8.19 -4.00
CA SER A 13 -14.38 -7.90 -3.20
C SER A 13 -13.90 -6.45 -3.40
N ARG A 14 -13.25 -5.91 -2.37
CA ARG A 14 -12.78 -4.52 -2.34
C ARG A 14 -11.31 -4.44 -1.99
N ALA A 15 -10.55 -3.68 -2.79
CA ALA A 15 -9.17 -3.35 -2.48
C ALA A 15 -8.97 -1.86 -2.25
N LEU A 16 -8.01 -1.51 -1.40
CA LEU A 16 -7.55 -0.14 -1.18
C LEU A 16 -6.06 -0.03 -1.48
N GLU A 17 -5.68 0.96 -2.27
CA GLU A 17 -4.30 1.41 -2.39
C GLU A 17 -4.14 2.79 -1.73
N VAL A 18 -3.21 2.90 -0.80
CA VAL A 18 -2.83 4.16 -0.15
C VAL A 18 -1.63 4.74 -0.90
N GLY A 19 -1.76 5.98 -1.39
CA GLY A 19 -0.73 6.63 -2.19
C GLY A 19 -0.56 6.01 -3.58
N PRO A 20 -1.56 6.05 -4.47
CA PRO A 20 -1.57 5.28 -5.72
C PRO A 20 -0.57 5.76 -6.78
N GLY A 21 0.08 6.90 -6.58
CA GLY A 21 1.09 7.42 -7.48
C GLY A 21 0.63 7.47 -8.95
N ASN A 22 1.30 6.74 -9.83
CA ASN A 22 0.95 6.68 -11.26
C ASN A 22 -0.21 5.72 -11.59
N GLY A 23 -0.82 5.08 -10.61
CA GLY A 23 -1.98 4.20 -10.80
C GLY A 23 -1.69 2.80 -11.35
N THR A 24 -0.42 2.43 -11.53
CA THR A 24 -0.07 1.11 -12.08
C THR A 24 -0.61 -0.04 -11.22
N LEU A 25 -0.50 0.06 -9.89
CA LEU A 25 -1.02 -0.97 -8.99
C LEU A 25 -2.55 -0.94 -8.93
N LEU A 26 -3.19 0.23 -9.01
CA LEU A 26 -4.66 0.33 -9.09
C LEU A 26 -5.21 -0.46 -10.28
N LEU A 27 -4.57 -0.33 -11.44
CA LEU A 27 -4.97 -1.08 -12.64
C LEU A 27 -4.83 -2.59 -12.41
N GLY A 28 -3.70 -3.04 -11.88
CA GLY A 28 -3.51 -4.45 -11.54
C GLY A 28 -4.52 -4.95 -10.49
N LEU A 29 -4.82 -4.16 -9.47
CA LEU A 29 -5.84 -4.50 -8.47
C LEU A 29 -7.24 -4.61 -9.11
N SER A 30 -7.58 -3.74 -10.06
CA SER A 30 -8.89 -3.74 -10.72
C SER A 30 -9.14 -4.94 -11.64
N GLU A 31 -8.10 -5.68 -11.99
CA GLU A 31 -8.19 -6.97 -12.67
C GLU A 31 -8.53 -8.14 -11.72
N ARG A 32 -8.37 -7.93 -10.40
CA ARG A 32 -8.49 -8.97 -9.36
C ARG A 32 -9.59 -8.71 -8.33
N TYR A 33 -9.99 -7.46 -8.17
CA TYR A 33 -11.01 -7.05 -7.20
C TYR A 33 -12.16 -6.33 -7.90
N GLY A 34 -13.38 -6.58 -7.44
CA GLY A 34 -14.59 -6.00 -8.03
C GLY A 34 -14.70 -4.49 -7.85
N GLN A 35 -14.09 -3.94 -6.79
CA GLN A 35 -14.00 -2.51 -6.52
C GLN A 35 -12.61 -2.15 -6.00
N VAL A 36 -12.02 -1.10 -6.52
CA VAL A 36 -10.71 -0.61 -6.09
C VAL A 36 -10.82 0.85 -5.70
N LEU A 37 -10.32 1.19 -4.53
CA LEU A 37 -10.19 2.56 -4.04
C LEU A 37 -8.72 2.96 -4.04
N GLY A 38 -8.39 4.04 -4.75
CA GLY A 38 -7.10 4.74 -4.61
C GLY A 38 -7.27 5.96 -3.73
N MET A 39 -6.49 6.07 -2.67
CA MET A 39 -6.61 7.17 -1.70
C MET A 39 -5.30 7.92 -1.52
N ASP A 40 -5.36 9.24 -1.63
CA ASP A 40 -4.22 10.13 -1.37
C ASP A 40 -4.71 11.42 -0.69
N SER A 41 -3.89 12.02 0.14
CA SER A 41 -4.17 13.33 0.75
C SER A 41 -3.97 14.48 -0.23
N SER A 42 -3.16 14.29 -1.27
CA SER A 42 -2.83 15.29 -2.29
C SER A 42 -3.81 15.22 -3.47
N SER A 43 -4.58 16.29 -3.66
CA SER A 43 -5.45 16.44 -4.84
C SER A 43 -4.65 16.47 -6.15
N THR A 44 -3.45 17.05 -6.14
CA THR A 44 -2.54 17.09 -7.30
C THR A 44 -2.09 15.70 -7.70
N MET A 45 -1.72 14.87 -6.72
CA MET A 45 -1.32 13.48 -7.00
C MET A 45 -2.50 12.66 -7.54
N LEU A 46 -3.69 12.83 -6.98
CA LEU A 46 -4.89 12.15 -7.49
C LEU A 46 -5.28 12.59 -8.90
N ALA A 47 -5.11 13.87 -9.24
CA ALA A 47 -5.33 14.34 -10.60
C ALA A 47 -4.35 13.67 -11.58
N ALA A 48 -3.05 13.61 -11.22
CA ALA A 48 -2.05 12.92 -12.03
C ALA A 48 -2.35 11.40 -12.16
N THR A 49 -2.80 10.76 -11.07
CA THR A 49 -3.24 9.36 -11.11
C THR A 49 -4.43 9.19 -12.06
N ALA A 50 -5.45 10.06 -11.96
CA ALA A 50 -6.63 10.02 -12.82
C ALA A 50 -6.26 10.14 -14.30
N ASP A 51 -5.40 11.08 -14.65
CA ASP A 51 -4.91 11.28 -16.03
C ASP A 51 -4.15 10.04 -16.53
N ALA A 52 -3.32 9.45 -15.67
CA ALA A 52 -2.53 8.28 -16.05
C ALA A 52 -3.38 7.03 -16.37
N ILE A 53 -4.51 6.85 -15.66
CA ILE A 53 -5.38 5.69 -15.83
C ILE A 53 -6.59 5.94 -16.76
N ALA A 54 -6.85 7.19 -17.18
CA ALA A 54 -8.09 7.63 -17.85
C ALA A 54 -8.50 6.79 -19.07
N HIS A 55 -7.52 6.29 -19.82
CA HIS A 55 -7.76 5.53 -21.05
C HIS A 55 -7.69 4.01 -20.88
N GLN A 56 -7.55 3.53 -19.65
CA GLN A 56 -7.45 2.10 -19.37
C GLN A 56 -8.84 1.49 -19.14
N PRO A 57 -9.22 0.40 -19.83
CA PRO A 57 -10.53 -0.24 -19.63
C PRO A 57 -10.80 -0.66 -18.18
N ALA A 58 -9.76 -1.04 -17.45
CA ALA A 58 -9.82 -1.43 -16.05
C ALA A 58 -10.16 -0.27 -15.09
N ALA A 59 -9.97 0.98 -15.52
CA ALA A 59 -10.24 2.18 -14.70
C ALA A 59 -11.71 2.31 -14.25
N LYS A 60 -12.65 1.67 -14.95
CA LYS A 60 -14.08 1.68 -14.60
C LYS A 60 -14.39 1.09 -13.22
N HIS A 61 -13.52 0.26 -12.67
CA HIS A 61 -13.64 -0.35 -11.35
C HIS A 61 -12.89 0.42 -10.26
N ILE A 62 -12.19 1.49 -10.64
CA ILE A 62 -11.35 2.29 -9.76
C ILE A 62 -12.09 3.57 -9.36
N LYS A 63 -12.12 3.83 -8.06
CA LYS A 63 -12.54 5.11 -7.48
C LYS A 63 -11.34 5.79 -6.86
N LEU A 64 -11.15 7.08 -7.13
CA LEU A 64 -10.15 7.91 -6.46
C LEU A 64 -10.81 8.75 -5.38
N MET A 65 -10.18 8.84 -4.22
CA MET A 65 -10.69 9.60 -3.07
C MET A 65 -9.58 10.43 -2.44
N GLN A 66 -9.78 11.73 -2.37
CA GLN A 66 -8.91 12.58 -1.57
C GLN A 66 -9.24 12.44 -0.09
N GLY A 67 -8.23 12.20 0.72
CA GLY A 67 -8.38 12.10 2.16
C GLY A 67 -7.17 11.54 2.86
N ASP A 68 -7.23 11.60 4.17
CA ASP A 68 -6.23 10.97 5.04
C ASP A 68 -6.67 9.52 5.34
N PHE A 69 -5.78 8.58 5.10
CA PHE A 69 -5.99 7.15 5.41
C PHE A 69 -6.43 6.94 6.87
N PHE A 70 -5.88 7.72 7.80
CA PHE A 70 -6.23 7.61 9.22
C PHE A 70 -7.64 8.07 9.55
N SER A 71 -8.28 8.86 8.67
CA SER A 71 -9.66 9.33 8.84
C SER A 71 -10.73 8.31 8.42
N LEU A 72 -10.36 7.22 7.73
CA LEU A 72 -11.31 6.18 7.36
C LEU A 72 -12.06 5.63 8.59
N PRO A 73 -13.35 5.23 8.46
CA PRO A 73 -14.06 4.56 9.54
C PRO A 73 -13.34 3.30 10.03
N ASN A 74 -13.31 3.08 11.35
CA ASN A 74 -12.68 1.92 11.97
C ASN A 74 -13.58 0.68 11.86
N GLN A 75 -13.79 0.20 10.65
CA GLN A 75 -14.59 -1.00 10.37
C GLN A 75 -13.95 -1.79 9.23
N PRO A 76 -13.95 -3.13 9.27
CA PRO A 76 -13.46 -3.96 8.18
C PRO A 76 -14.27 -3.71 6.91
N GLN A 77 -13.60 -3.30 5.83
CA GLN A 77 -14.24 -2.98 4.57
C GLN A 77 -13.42 -3.33 3.33
N PHE A 78 -12.17 -3.75 3.49
CA PHE A 78 -11.29 -4.10 2.37
C PHE A 78 -10.77 -5.52 2.52
N ASP A 79 -10.85 -6.30 1.46
CA ASP A 79 -10.28 -7.65 1.36
C ASP A 79 -8.76 -7.60 1.09
N ALA A 80 -8.30 -6.51 0.49
CA ALA A 80 -6.88 -6.23 0.33
C ALA A 80 -6.57 -4.75 0.57
N LEU A 81 -5.42 -4.50 1.20
CA LEU A 81 -4.85 -3.18 1.39
C LEU A 81 -3.41 -3.18 0.90
N VAL A 82 -3.07 -2.22 0.07
CA VAL A 82 -1.73 -2.06 -0.51
C VAL A 82 -1.19 -0.67 -0.20
N ALA A 83 0.07 -0.61 0.23
CA ALA A 83 0.82 0.64 0.36
C ALA A 83 2.22 0.44 -0.22
N ALA A 84 2.54 1.18 -1.27
CA ALA A 84 3.82 1.07 -1.97
C ALA A 84 4.55 2.42 -1.94
N MET A 85 5.73 2.44 -1.34
CA MET A 85 6.59 3.62 -1.22
C MET A 85 5.91 4.80 -0.53
N VAL A 86 5.22 4.56 0.59
CA VAL A 86 4.39 5.54 1.29
C VAL A 86 4.79 5.70 2.76
N LEU A 87 5.17 4.60 3.43
CA LEU A 87 5.40 4.62 4.88
C LEU A 87 6.57 5.52 5.28
N HIS A 88 7.60 5.64 4.45
CA HIS A 88 8.75 6.49 4.72
C HIS A 88 8.42 7.99 4.70
N HIS A 89 7.26 8.39 4.20
CA HIS A 89 6.73 9.75 4.28
C HIS A 89 5.83 9.97 5.51
N MET A 90 5.46 8.92 6.25
CA MET A 90 4.55 9.03 7.39
C MET A 90 5.28 9.40 8.68
N PRO A 91 4.79 10.34 9.49
CA PRO A 91 5.39 10.66 10.79
C PRO A 91 5.40 9.48 11.76
N SER A 92 4.40 8.61 11.69
CA SER A 92 4.26 7.42 12.54
C SER A 92 3.89 6.19 11.71
N PRO A 93 4.89 5.50 11.11
CA PRO A 93 4.63 4.33 10.26
C PRO A 93 3.96 3.17 10.99
N GLU A 94 4.25 2.95 12.27
CA GLU A 94 3.58 1.91 13.07
C GLU A 94 2.07 2.16 13.18
N ALA A 95 1.63 3.43 13.27
CA ALA A 95 0.21 3.77 13.31
C ALA A 95 -0.54 3.34 12.03
N PHE A 96 0.16 3.23 10.90
CA PHE A 96 -0.41 2.69 9.67
C PHE A 96 -0.89 1.26 9.87
N PHE A 97 -0.10 0.38 10.49
CA PHE A 97 -0.47 -1.02 10.75
C PHE A 97 -1.66 -1.11 11.71
N GLN A 98 -1.69 -0.24 12.73
CA GLN A 98 -2.84 -0.16 13.63
C GLN A 98 -4.13 0.20 12.88
N LYS A 99 -4.06 1.16 11.96
CA LYS A 99 -5.21 1.58 11.15
C LYS A 99 -5.57 0.51 10.13
N ALA A 100 -4.59 -0.07 9.45
CA ALA A 100 -4.77 -1.16 8.49
C ALA A 100 -5.55 -2.32 9.11
N ALA A 101 -5.22 -2.71 10.35
CA ALA A 101 -5.93 -3.76 11.06
C ALA A 101 -7.41 -3.47 11.31
N LYS A 102 -7.81 -2.21 11.38
CA LYS A 102 -9.21 -1.82 11.60
C LYS A 102 -10.04 -1.80 10.32
N VAL A 103 -9.39 -1.61 9.18
CA VAL A 103 -10.08 -1.45 7.89
C VAL A 103 -9.97 -2.69 6.98
N THR A 104 -8.99 -3.57 7.21
CA THR A 104 -8.84 -4.83 6.50
C THR A 104 -9.77 -5.89 7.09
N ALA A 105 -10.46 -6.63 6.25
CA ALA A 105 -11.32 -7.74 6.66
C ALA A 105 -10.51 -8.87 7.34
N PRO A 106 -11.09 -9.62 8.28
CA PRO A 106 -10.46 -10.84 8.80
C PRO A 106 -10.09 -11.79 7.65
N GLY A 107 -8.85 -12.29 7.65
CA GLY A 107 -8.31 -13.11 6.55
C GLY A 107 -7.92 -12.32 5.30
N GLY A 108 -8.13 -11.01 5.29
CA GLY A 108 -7.72 -10.14 4.18
C GLY A 108 -6.21 -9.94 4.07
N ASP A 109 -5.77 -9.40 2.96
CA ASP A 109 -4.38 -9.22 2.61
C ASP A 109 -3.90 -7.79 2.93
N LEU A 110 -2.68 -7.68 3.46
CA LEU A 110 -1.93 -6.43 3.53
C LEU A 110 -0.61 -6.61 2.78
N VAL A 111 -0.34 -5.79 1.78
CA VAL A 111 0.92 -5.80 1.04
C VAL A 111 1.61 -4.46 1.15
N ILE A 112 2.84 -4.48 1.63
CA ILE A 112 3.71 -3.31 1.79
C ILE A 112 4.91 -3.46 0.87
N ALA A 113 5.14 -2.46 0.02
CA ALA A 113 6.41 -2.32 -0.70
C ALA A 113 7.11 -1.08 -0.18
N GLU A 114 8.34 -1.22 0.34
CA GLU A 114 9.07 -0.16 1.00
C GLU A 114 10.57 -0.25 0.78
N LEU A 115 11.27 0.87 0.96
CA LEU A 115 12.73 0.90 0.97
C LEU A 115 13.27 0.10 2.15
N CYS A 116 14.27 -0.74 1.89
CA CYS A 116 15.13 -1.23 2.95
C CYS A 116 15.92 -0.08 3.56
N ALA A 117 16.30 -0.21 4.82
CA ALA A 117 17.12 0.79 5.50
C ALA A 117 18.40 1.11 4.69
N HIS A 118 18.72 2.39 4.56
CA HIS A 118 19.87 2.89 3.79
C HIS A 118 20.47 4.12 4.48
N THR A 119 21.64 4.56 3.98
CA THR A 119 22.40 5.69 4.53
C THR A 119 22.45 6.90 3.61
N GLN A 120 21.56 6.99 2.63
CA GLN A 120 21.55 8.08 1.65
C GLN A 120 20.74 9.27 2.18
N ASP A 121 21.37 10.14 2.96
CA ASP A 121 20.73 11.26 3.67
C ASP A 121 20.12 12.33 2.76
N TRP A 122 20.55 12.42 1.50
CA TRP A 122 20.04 13.41 0.55
C TRP A 122 18.53 13.28 0.27
N VAL A 123 17.95 12.10 0.48
CA VAL A 123 16.50 11.89 0.25
C VAL A 123 15.63 12.70 1.21
N THR A 124 16.10 12.97 2.43
CA THR A 124 15.35 13.74 3.42
C THR A 124 15.20 15.21 2.99
N THR A 125 16.18 15.76 2.31
CA THR A 125 16.18 17.16 1.87
C THR A 125 15.63 17.34 0.46
N THR A 126 15.74 16.34 -0.41
CA THR A 126 15.40 16.46 -1.82
C THR A 126 13.98 15.95 -2.12
N VAL A 127 13.57 14.85 -1.49
CA VAL A 127 12.26 14.21 -1.76
C VAL A 127 11.32 14.18 -0.55
N GLY A 128 11.77 14.67 0.60
CA GLY A 128 10.93 14.81 1.79
C GLY A 128 10.69 13.54 2.57
N ASP A 129 11.60 12.55 2.46
CA ASP A 129 11.54 11.33 3.24
C ASP A 129 11.77 11.62 4.72
N LEU A 130 10.89 11.14 5.57
CA LEU A 130 11.02 11.22 7.03
C LEU A 130 11.86 10.07 7.60
N TRP A 131 11.95 8.96 6.86
CA TRP A 131 12.66 7.74 7.25
C TRP A 131 13.60 7.29 6.13
N LEU A 132 14.78 6.83 6.50
CA LEU A 132 15.77 6.26 5.57
C LEU A 132 15.50 4.77 5.31
N GLY A 133 14.27 4.43 4.94
CA GLY A 133 13.82 3.07 4.78
C GLY A 133 13.63 2.34 6.12
N PHE A 134 13.37 1.05 6.06
CA PHE A 134 13.04 0.22 7.22
C PHE A 134 13.78 -1.10 7.20
N GLU A 135 14.22 -1.55 8.38
CA GLU A 135 14.65 -2.93 8.55
C GLU A 135 13.42 -3.86 8.40
N PRO A 136 13.55 -4.96 7.63
CA PRO A 136 12.42 -5.88 7.41
C PRO A 136 11.78 -6.39 8.70
N ALA A 137 12.61 -6.68 9.71
CA ALA A 137 12.13 -7.14 11.01
C ALA A 137 11.23 -6.11 11.72
N VAL A 138 11.48 -4.82 11.53
CA VAL A 138 10.68 -3.74 12.16
C VAL A 138 9.29 -3.71 11.57
N LEU A 139 9.14 -3.77 10.24
CA LEU A 139 7.84 -3.79 9.58
C LEU A 139 7.03 -5.04 9.99
N SER A 140 7.67 -6.20 10.04
CA SER A 140 7.04 -7.45 10.48
C SER A 140 6.58 -7.38 11.93
N GLN A 141 7.39 -6.84 12.84
CA GLN A 141 7.02 -6.67 14.24
C GLN A 141 5.82 -5.73 14.42
N TRP A 142 5.77 -4.62 13.69
CA TRP A 142 4.61 -3.71 13.74
C TRP A 142 3.35 -4.39 13.21
N ALA A 143 3.44 -5.11 12.11
CA ALA A 143 2.32 -5.86 11.55
C ALA A 143 1.79 -6.92 12.55
N GLU A 144 2.68 -7.71 13.16
CA GLU A 144 2.33 -8.74 14.13
C GLU A 144 1.65 -8.18 15.38
N ARG A 145 2.16 -7.06 15.94
CA ARG A 145 1.53 -6.38 17.08
C ARG A 145 0.10 -5.96 16.80
N HIS A 146 -0.22 -5.67 15.55
CA HIS A 146 -1.54 -5.20 15.13
C HIS A 146 -2.39 -6.30 14.47
N GLY A 147 -2.04 -7.58 14.67
CA GLY A 147 -2.87 -8.70 14.29
C GLY A 147 -2.75 -9.11 12.83
N PHE A 148 -1.60 -8.90 12.24
CA PHE A 148 -1.22 -9.47 10.96
C PHE A 148 -0.18 -10.57 11.14
N LYS A 149 -0.21 -11.57 10.28
CA LYS A 149 0.79 -12.62 10.20
C LYS A 149 1.50 -12.53 8.87
N ILE A 150 2.84 -12.55 8.88
CA ILE A 150 3.63 -12.55 7.65
C ILE A 150 3.32 -13.80 6.82
N HIS A 151 3.11 -13.61 5.53
CA HIS A 151 2.83 -14.64 4.55
C HIS A 151 4.01 -14.84 3.58
N ASP A 152 4.56 -13.74 3.07
CA ASP A 152 5.71 -13.76 2.16
C ASP A 152 6.57 -12.50 2.29
N GLN A 153 7.85 -12.61 1.93
CA GLN A 153 8.79 -11.51 1.92
C GLN A 153 9.77 -11.65 0.75
N GLN A 154 9.91 -10.59 -0.02
CA GLN A 154 10.80 -10.51 -1.17
C GLN A 154 11.67 -9.26 -1.09
N HIS A 155 12.88 -9.33 -1.66
CA HIS A 155 13.79 -8.21 -1.79
C HIS A 155 14.13 -7.99 -3.26
N LEU A 156 14.02 -6.73 -3.70
CA LEU A 156 14.31 -6.32 -5.07
C LEU A 156 15.41 -5.27 -5.07
N ALA A 157 16.54 -5.59 -5.69
CA ALA A 157 17.62 -4.63 -5.89
C ALA A 157 17.23 -3.59 -6.95
N GLN A 158 17.47 -2.31 -6.67
CA GLN A 158 17.28 -1.21 -7.61
C GLN A 158 18.63 -0.81 -8.25
N ARG A 159 18.60 -0.31 -9.47
CA ARG A 159 19.82 0.12 -10.20
C ARG A 159 20.51 1.34 -9.57
N ASN A 160 19.80 2.10 -8.75
CA ASN A 160 20.29 3.32 -8.08
C ASN A 160 20.90 3.08 -6.69
N GLY A 161 21.17 1.82 -6.33
CA GLY A 161 21.75 1.45 -5.04
C GLY A 161 20.77 1.29 -3.88
N PHE A 162 19.47 1.57 -4.10
CA PHE A 162 18.44 1.25 -3.14
C PHE A 162 18.00 -0.21 -3.26
N GLN A 163 17.46 -0.75 -2.17
CA GLN A 163 16.76 -2.02 -2.17
C GLN A 163 15.31 -1.77 -1.75
N VAL A 164 14.38 -2.41 -2.43
CA VAL A 164 12.97 -2.45 -2.07
C VAL A 164 12.63 -3.81 -1.49
N GLN A 165 11.93 -3.82 -0.39
CA GLN A 165 11.34 -5.02 0.18
C GLN A 165 9.84 -5.03 -0.08
N VAL A 166 9.29 -6.20 -0.37
CA VAL A 166 7.85 -6.43 -0.47
C VAL A 166 7.48 -7.46 0.59
N LEU A 167 6.62 -7.05 1.51
CA LEU A 167 6.10 -7.93 2.55
C LEU A 167 4.59 -8.10 2.36
N SER A 168 4.12 -9.33 2.42
CA SER A 168 2.71 -9.65 2.44
C SER A 168 2.32 -10.28 3.76
N PHE A 169 1.15 -9.88 4.23
CA PHE A 169 0.60 -10.30 5.51
C PHE A 169 -0.85 -10.73 5.34
N LYS A 170 -1.29 -11.67 6.18
CA LYS A 170 -2.70 -12.00 6.37
C LYS A 170 -3.21 -11.40 7.67
N ARG A 171 -4.39 -10.77 7.62
CA ARG A 171 -5.10 -10.32 8.81
C ARG A 171 -5.61 -11.53 9.58
N ASN A 172 -5.31 -11.60 10.88
CA ASN A 172 -5.85 -12.66 11.75
C ASN A 172 -7.39 -12.63 11.75
N ALA A 173 -7.99 -13.81 11.92
CA ALA A 173 -9.43 -13.98 12.00
C ALA A 173 -10.04 -13.28 13.22
#